data_c8187c7508f8f7e082c101a9c73ed69e
#
_entry.id   c8187c7508f8f7e082c101a9c73ed69e
#
_cell.length_a   1.000
_cell.length_b   1.000
_cell.length_c   1.000
_cell.angle_alpha   90.00
_cell.angle_beta   90.00
_cell.angle_gamma   90.00
#
_symmetry.space_group_name_H-M   'P 1'
#
loop_
_entity.id
_entity.type
_entity.pdbx_description
1 polymer ?
#
loop_
_entity_poly.entity_id
_entity_poly.type
_entity_poly.pdbx_seq_one_letter_code
_entity_poly.pdbx_strand_id
1 'polypeptide(L)'
;IELIEYAIKANQVQADKFNIQIEVEYPEEKIGKLFVDSEKIAWVLTNLLSNAIRYSRENGHVVIGARQEDNIIELYVQDFGKGIDPRYHKSIFDRYFRVPGTKVQGSGLGLSISRDFVEAHGGTLTVESELGRGSRFVIRLKA
;
A
#
# COMPACT_ATOMS: atom_id res chain seq x y z
N ILE A 1 -10.28 -9.55 3.83
CA ILE A 1 -11.02 -9.39 2.55
C ILE A 1 -11.85 -8.11 2.56
N GLU A 2 -12.61 -7.86 3.63
CA GLU A 2 -13.42 -6.65 3.73
C GLU A 2 -12.59 -5.37 3.69
N LEU A 3 -11.42 -5.37 4.31
CA LEU A 3 -10.49 -4.22 4.28
C LEU A 3 -10.00 -3.94 2.87
N ILE A 4 -9.67 -5.00 2.13
CA ILE A 4 -9.23 -4.89 0.75
C ILE A 4 -10.37 -4.35 -0.13
N GLU A 5 -11.56 -4.87 0.02
CA GLU A 5 -12.73 -4.42 -0.73
C GLU A 5 -13.05 -2.95 -0.47
N TYR A 6 -12.94 -2.52 0.78
CA TYR A 6 -13.14 -1.13 1.16
C TYR A 6 -12.12 -0.22 0.46
N ALA A 7 -10.83 -0.60 0.47
CA ALA A 7 -9.77 0.19 -0.16
C ALA A 7 -9.99 0.32 -1.66
N ILE A 8 -10.39 -0.77 -2.33
CA ILE A 8 -10.67 -0.77 -3.76
C ILE A 8 -11.83 0.18 -4.07
N LYS A 9 -12.93 0.04 -3.33
CA LYS A 9 -14.11 0.87 -3.55
C LYS A 9 -13.81 2.36 -3.38
N ALA A 10 -13.00 2.71 -2.38
CA ALA A 10 -12.61 4.08 -2.11
C ALA A 10 -11.74 4.69 -3.22
N ASN A 11 -11.06 3.86 -4.01
CA ASN A 11 -10.14 4.31 -5.05
C ASN A 11 -10.62 4.05 -6.48
N GLN A 12 -11.79 3.46 -6.66
CA GLN A 12 -12.25 3.02 -7.97
C GLN A 12 -12.42 4.19 -8.96
N VAL A 13 -12.94 5.31 -8.50
CA VAL A 13 -13.15 6.49 -9.35
C VAL A 13 -11.82 7.00 -9.89
N GLN A 14 -10.80 7.08 -9.02
CA GLN A 14 -9.47 7.53 -9.42
C GLN A 14 -8.80 6.53 -10.38
N ALA A 15 -8.92 5.23 -10.08
CA ALA A 15 -8.38 4.19 -10.95
C ALA A 15 -9.01 4.25 -12.34
N ASP A 16 -10.32 4.41 -12.42
CA ASP A 16 -11.04 4.51 -13.69
C ASP A 16 -10.59 5.75 -14.48
N LYS A 17 -10.39 6.87 -13.79
CA LYS A 17 -9.94 8.11 -14.41
C LYS A 17 -8.61 7.96 -15.15
N PHE A 18 -7.67 7.20 -14.57
CA PHE A 18 -6.36 6.97 -15.17
C PHE A 18 -6.27 5.63 -15.91
N ASN A 19 -7.39 4.95 -16.06
CA ASN A 19 -7.48 3.64 -16.70
C ASN A 19 -6.53 2.62 -16.08
N ILE A 20 -6.48 2.58 -14.75
CA ILE A 20 -5.67 1.65 -13.96
C ILE A 20 -6.55 0.48 -13.55
N GLN A 21 -6.08 -0.73 -13.83
CA GLN A 21 -6.74 -1.95 -13.36
C GLN A 21 -6.25 -2.30 -11.96
N ILE A 22 -7.19 -2.58 -11.07
CA ILE A 22 -6.87 -3.06 -9.72
C ILE A 22 -7.06 -4.56 -9.72
N GLU A 23 -5.96 -5.30 -9.54
CA GLU A 23 -5.99 -6.76 -9.44
C GLU A 23 -5.94 -7.16 -7.98
N VAL A 24 -6.76 -8.13 -7.60
CA VAL A 24 -6.81 -8.64 -6.23
C VAL A 24 -6.22 -10.05 -6.22
N GLU A 25 -5.23 -10.26 -5.34
CA GLU A 25 -4.70 -11.59 -5.07
C GLU A 25 -5.33 -12.09 -3.78
N TYR A 26 -6.27 -13.03 -3.91
CA TYR A 26 -6.91 -13.64 -2.74
C TYR A 26 -6.01 -14.75 -2.19
N PRO A 27 -5.96 -14.89 -0.85
CA PRO A 27 -5.19 -15.97 -0.27
C PRO A 27 -5.77 -17.32 -0.65
N GLU A 28 -4.89 -18.31 -0.86
CA GLU A 28 -5.31 -19.68 -1.19
C GLU A 28 -6.08 -20.32 -0.04
N GLU A 29 -5.68 -20.02 1.18
CA GLU A 29 -6.30 -20.52 2.39
C GLU A 29 -6.99 -19.39 3.15
N LYS A 30 -7.98 -19.75 3.96
CA LYS A 30 -8.68 -18.79 4.79
C LYS A 30 -7.72 -18.15 5.79
N ILE A 31 -7.67 -16.82 5.77
CA ILE A 31 -6.85 -16.04 6.70
C ILE A 31 -7.56 -15.96 8.06
N GLY A 32 -6.79 -16.09 9.13
CA GLY A 32 -7.27 -15.89 10.49
C GLY A 32 -7.75 -14.46 10.72
N LYS A 33 -8.46 -14.25 11.82
CA LYS A 33 -8.94 -12.93 12.18
C LYS A 33 -7.82 -12.05 12.70
N LEU A 34 -7.82 -10.80 12.29
CA LEU A 34 -6.95 -9.76 12.85
C LEU A 34 -7.69 -9.00 13.94
N PHE A 35 -7.04 -8.85 15.09
CA PHE A 35 -7.53 -8.00 16.17
C PHE A 35 -6.92 -6.61 16.01
N VAL A 36 -7.52 -5.82 15.12
CA VAL A 36 -7.01 -4.49 14.76
C VAL A 36 -8.16 -3.49 14.73
N ASP A 37 -7.79 -2.23 14.82
CA ASP A 37 -8.74 -1.15 14.53
C ASP A 37 -9.00 -1.15 13.02
N SER A 38 -10.16 -1.67 12.63
CA SER A 38 -10.52 -1.84 11.23
C SER A 38 -10.52 -0.53 10.45
N GLU A 39 -10.96 0.57 11.08
CA GLU A 39 -10.96 1.87 10.43
C GLU A 39 -9.56 2.37 10.10
N LYS A 40 -8.63 2.21 11.05
CA LYS A 40 -7.24 2.66 10.86
C LYS A 40 -6.52 1.82 9.81
N ILE A 41 -6.67 0.50 9.86
CA ILE A 41 -6.02 -0.37 8.87
C ILE A 41 -6.67 -0.21 7.50
N ALA A 42 -7.98 -0.03 7.42
CA ALA A 42 -8.65 0.30 6.17
C ALA A 42 -8.13 1.62 5.58
N TRP A 43 -7.90 2.63 6.44
CA TRP A 43 -7.32 3.89 6.01
C TRP A 43 -5.91 3.71 5.44
N VAL A 44 -5.08 2.88 6.09
CA VAL A 44 -3.73 2.56 5.62
C VAL A 44 -3.77 1.91 4.24
N LEU A 45 -4.59 0.87 4.07
CA LEU A 45 -4.73 0.19 2.77
C LEU A 45 -5.25 1.14 1.70
N THR A 46 -6.23 1.96 2.01
CA THR A 46 -6.78 2.96 1.09
C THR A 46 -5.69 3.93 0.65
N ASN A 47 -4.87 4.38 1.59
CA ASN A 47 -3.78 5.32 1.30
C ASN A 47 -2.68 4.67 0.44
N LEU A 48 -2.29 3.43 0.76
CA LEU A 48 -1.29 2.71 -0.02
C LEU A 48 -1.78 2.45 -1.45
N LEU A 49 -3.05 2.08 -1.61
CA LEU A 49 -3.63 1.86 -2.93
C LEU A 49 -3.73 3.17 -3.71
N SER A 50 -4.11 4.26 -3.07
CA SER A 50 -4.13 5.59 -3.69
C SER A 50 -2.74 5.99 -4.19
N ASN A 51 -1.70 5.76 -3.39
CA ASN A 51 -0.32 6.01 -3.81
C ASN A 51 0.08 5.13 -5.00
N ALA A 52 -0.26 3.85 -4.96
CA ALA A 52 0.06 2.93 -6.05
C ALA A 52 -0.56 3.40 -7.38
N ILE A 53 -1.80 3.87 -7.34
CA ILE A 53 -2.49 4.39 -8.52
C ILE A 53 -1.78 5.65 -9.04
N ARG A 54 -1.40 6.57 -8.14
CA ARG A 54 -0.72 7.82 -8.52
C ARG A 54 0.64 7.57 -9.17
N TYR A 55 1.39 6.59 -8.66
CA TYR A 55 2.73 6.28 -9.16
C TYR A 55 2.73 5.27 -10.30
N SER A 56 1.58 4.69 -10.61
CA SER A 56 1.45 3.76 -11.72
C SER A 56 1.50 4.50 -13.05
N ARG A 57 1.90 3.78 -14.09
CA ARG A 57 1.82 4.29 -15.46
C ARG A 57 0.37 4.31 -15.89
N GLU A 58 0.00 5.32 -16.69
CA GLU A 58 -1.32 5.38 -17.31
C GLU A 58 -1.60 4.09 -18.08
N ASN A 59 -2.82 3.58 -18.02
CA ASN A 59 -3.23 2.29 -18.56
C ASN A 59 -2.52 1.08 -17.95
N GLY A 60 -1.93 1.27 -16.78
CA GLY A 60 -1.24 0.19 -16.06
C GLY A 60 -2.15 -0.59 -15.14
N HIS A 61 -1.54 -1.29 -14.20
CA HIS A 61 -2.29 -2.03 -13.19
C HIS A 61 -1.57 -1.95 -11.84
N VAL A 62 -2.34 -2.19 -10.78
CA VAL A 62 -1.83 -2.31 -9.43
C VAL A 62 -2.38 -3.59 -8.84
N VAL A 63 -1.67 -4.16 -7.87
CA VAL A 63 -2.07 -5.40 -7.21
C VAL A 63 -2.26 -5.10 -5.73
N ILE A 64 -3.36 -5.59 -5.17
CA ILE A 64 -3.60 -5.57 -3.73
C ILE A 64 -3.93 -7.00 -3.31
N GLY A 65 -3.37 -7.43 -2.19
CA GLY A 65 -3.60 -8.81 -1.76
C GLY A 65 -3.27 -9.03 -0.30
N ALA A 66 -3.47 -10.27 0.10
CA ALA A 66 -3.22 -10.72 1.46
C ALA A 66 -2.74 -12.16 1.43
N ARG A 67 -1.87 -12.50 2.37
CA ARG A 67 -1.47 -13.88 2.60
C ARG A 67 -1.16 -14.08 4.08
N GLN A 68 -1.22 -15.31 4.51
CA GLN A 68 -0.83 -15.66 5.88
C GLN A 68 0.26 -16.74 5.82
N GLU A 69 1.31 -16.51 6.59
CA GLU A 69 2.38 -17.48 6.81
C GLU A 69 2.54 -17.60 8.32
N ASP A 70 2.30 -18.81 8.85
CA ASP A 70 2.24 -19.07 10.28
C ASP A 70 1.22 -18.16 10.97
N ASN A 71 1.64 -17.35 11.94
CA ASN A 71 0.75 -16.40 12.61
C ASN A 71 0.93 -14.95 12.15
N ILE A 72 1.57 -14.76 10.98
CA ILE A 72 1.77 -13.44 10.41
C ILE A 72 0.88 -13.29 9.18
N ILE A 73 0.06 -12.24 9.17
CA ILE A 73 -0.73 -11.86 8.01
C ILE A 73 -0.04 -10.70 7.31
N GLU A 74 0.23 -10.87 6.02
CA GLU A 74 0.77 -9.82 5.18
C GLU A 74 -0.34 -9.25 4.30
N LEU A 75 -0.48 -7.92 4.33
CA LEU A 75 -1.32 -7.17 3.40
C LEU A 75 -0.37 -6.36 2.52
N TYR A 76 -0.55 -6.41 1.22
CA TYR A 76 0.40 -5.75 0.31
C TYR A 76 -0.30 -5.04 -0.83
N VAL A 77 0.37 -3.96 -1.28
CA VAL A 77 -0.04 -3.19 -2.45
C VAL A 77 1.18 -2.99 -3.33
N GLN A 78 1.06 -3.33 -4.61
CA GLN A 78 2.17 -3.25 -5.55
C GLN A 78 1.78 -2.45 -6.78
N ASP A 79 2.66 -1.55 -7.19
CA ASP A 79 2.58 -0.86 -8.47
C ASP A 79 3.75 -1.27 -9.37
N PHE A 80 3.62 -0.95 -10.65
CA PHE A 80 4.64 -1.24 -11.67
C PHE A 80 5.12 0.05 -12.34
N GLY A 81 5.19 1.11 -11.54
CA GLY A 81 5.63 2.43 -11.98
C GLY A 81 7.14 2.61 -11.94
N LYS A 82 7.57 3.83 -11.64
CA LYS A 82 8.99 4.19 -11.65
C LYS A 82 9.83 3.48 -10.61
N GLY A 83 9.23 3.05 -9.51
CA GLY A 83 9.95 2.58 -8.35
C GLY A 83 10.58 3.72 -7.57
N ILE A 84 11.26 3.36 -6.49
CA ILE A 84 11.89 4.30 -5.57
C ILE A 84 13.37 3.96 -5.46
N ASP A 85 14.23 4.96 -5.64
CA ASP A 85 15.67 4.79 -5.45
C ASP A 85 15.92 4.25 -4.03
N PRO A 86 16.77 3.22 -3.85
CA PRO A 86 17.05 2.65 -2.53
C PRO A 86 17.47 3.66 -1.47
N ARG A 87 18.15 4.74 -1.84
CA ARG A 87 18.57 5.78 -0.88
C ARG A 87 17.40 6.53 -0.23
N TYR A 88 16.18 6.42 -0.79
CA TYR A 88 14.99 7.07 -0.25
C TYR A 88 14.06 6.10 0.50
N HIS A 89 14.36 4.79 0.54
CA HIS A 89 13.45 3.80 1.14
C HIS A 89 13.11 4.07 2.61
N LYS A 90 14.04 4.65 3.36
CA LYS A 90 13.77 5.06 4.73
C LYS A 90 13.08 6.41 4.80
N SER A 91 13.51 7.34 3.95
CA SER A 91 13.05 8.72 3.98
C SER A 91 11.59 8.88 3.55
N ILE A 92 11.07 7.98 2.72
CA ILE A 92 9.68 8.09 2.25
C ILE A 92 8.65 7.99 3.39
N PHE A 93 9.04 7.44 4.54
CA PHE A 93 8.19 7.37 5.73
C PHE A 93 8.33 8.59 6.64
N ASP A 94 9.23 9.51 6.32
CA ASP A 94 9.38 10.75 7.08
C ASP A 94 8.27 11.73 6.72
N ARG A 95 7.85 12.51 7.68
CA ARG A 95 6.80 13.51 7.47
C ARG A 95 7.25 14.54 6.44
N TYR A 96 6.33 14.86 5.53
CA TYR A 96 6.53 15.87 4.47
C TYR A 96 7.63 15.54 3.47
N PHE A 97 8.22 14.34 3.55
CA PHE A 97 9.23 13.95 2.57
C PHE A 97 8.59 13.65 1.22
N ARG A 98 9.26 14.10 0.16
CA ARG A 98 8.89 13.78 -1.22
C ARG A 98 10.15 13.41 -1.99
N VAL A 99 10.04 12.36 -2.83
CA VAL A 99 11.17 11.97 -3.68
C VAL A 99 11.44 13.11 -4.67
N PRO A 100 12.70 13.59 -4.76
CA PRO A 100 13.04 14.67 -5.70
C PRO A 100 12.67 14.33 -7.14
N GLY A 101 12.13 15.31 -7.85
CA GLY A 101 11.71 15.14 -9.24
C GLY A 101 10.31 14.58 -9.44
N THR A 102 9.60 14.23 -8.38
CA THR A 102 8.22 13.80 -8.50
C THR A 102 7.28 14.99 -8.51
N LYS A 103 6.26 14.91 -9.39
CA LYS A 103 5.22 15.95 -9.48
C LYS A 103 3.92 15.52 -8.79
N VAL A 104 4.00 14.45 -8.01
CA VAL A 104 2.82 13.88 -7.35
C VAL A 104 2.38 14.81 -6.24
N GLN A 105 1.10 15.16 -6.25
CA GLN A 105 0.50 15.99 -5.23
C GLN A 105 0.09 15.14 -4.03
N GLY A 106 0.32 15.69 -2.84
CA GLY A 106 -0.04 15.07 -1.59
C GLY A 106 0.59 15.84 -0.45
N SER A 107 0.12 15.61 0.76
CA SER A 107 0.62 16.32 1.95
C SER A 107 2.02 15.87 2.39
N GLY A 108 2.47 14.71 1.92
CA GLY A 108 3.69 14.08 2.43
C GLY A 108 3.51 13.43 3.79
N LEU A 109 2.28 13.27 4.25
CA LEU A 109 1.95 12.70 5.57
C LEU A 109 1.41 11.27 5.49
N GLY A 110 0.89 10.85 4.32
CA GLY A 110 0.20 9.58 4.20
C GLY A 110 1.01 8.37 4.64
N LEU A 111 2.26 8.25 4.20
CA LEU A 111 3.12 7.12 4.55
C LEU A 111 3.56 7.15 6.00
N SER A 112 3.88 8.32 6.55
CA SER A 112 4.26 8.43 7.96
C SER A 112 3.11 8.07 8.89
N ILE A 113 1.91 8.52 8.60
CA ILE A 113 0.72 8.20 9.38
C ILE A 113 0.39 6.70 9.23
N SER A 114 0.51 6.15 8.03
CA SER A 114 0.29 4.73 7.78
C SER A 114 1.23 3.87 8.63
N ARG A 115 2.51 4.21 8.66
CA ARG A 115 3.48 3.49 9.48
C ARG A 115 3.14 3.61 10.97
N ASP A 116 2.78 4.80 11.43
CA ASP A 116 2.39 5.01 12.83
C ASP A 116 1.19 4.14 13.22
N PHE A 117 0.18 4.05 12.38
CA PHE A 117 -0.99 3.21 12.63
C PHE A 117 -0.62 1.73 12.69
N VAL A 118 0.20 1.25 11.75
CA VAL A 118 0.63 -0.15 11.71
C VAL A 118 1.49 -0.49 12.94
N GLU A 119 2.44 0.37 13.29
CA GLU A 119 3.30 0.16 14.45
C GLU A 119 2.51 0.18 15.76
N ALA A 120 1.47 1.01 15.87
CA ALA A 120 0.58 1.03 17.02
C ALA A 120 -0.16 -0.31 17.21
N HIS A 121 -0.28 -1.11 16.17
CA HIS A 121 -0.86 -2.45 16.21
C HIS A 121 0.20 -3.54 16.38
N GLY A 122 1.45 -3.17 16.67
CA GLY A 122 2.55 -4.13 16.83
C GLY A 122 3.07 -4.70 15.52
N GLY A 123 2.68 -4.11 14.39
CA GLY A 123 3.09 -4.56 13.08
C GLY A 123 4.20 -3.71 12.47
N THR A 124 4.53 -4.02 11.21
CA THR A 124 5.53 -3.28 10.43
C THR A 124 4.97 -2.90 9.07
N LEU A 125 5.39 -1.75 8.57
CA LEU A 125 5.13 -1.32 7.20
C LEU A 125 6.49 -1.11 6.53
N THR A 126 6.72 -1.85 5.44
CA THR A 126 7.97 -1.83 4.71
C THR A 126 7.73 -1.61 3.23
N VAL A 127 8.79 -1.24 2.51
CA VAL A 127 8.75 -1.09 1.06
C VAL A 127 9.83 -1.95 0.42
N GLU A 128 9.45 -2.59 -0.70
CA GLU A 128 10.36 -3.27 -1.60
C GLU A 128 10.22 -2.56 -2.94
N SER A 129 11.30 -2.02 -3.47
CA SER A 129 11.21 -1.22 -4.69
C SER A 129 12.53 -1.26 -5.45
N GLU A 130 12.42 -1.24 -6.78
CA GLU A 130 13.54 -1.08 -7.69
C GLU A 130 13.18 -0.02 -8.74
N LEU A 131 14.14 0.84 -9.05
CA LEU A 131 13.96 1.83 -10.11
C LEU A 131 13.62 1.13 -11.43
N GLY A 132 12.57 1.61 -12.08
CA GLY A 132 12.09 1.07 -13.34
C GLY A 132 11.15 -0.13 -13.22
N ARG A 133 10.97 -0.68 -12.03
CA ARG A 133 10.13 -1.88 -11.81
C ARG A 133 8.89 -1.66 -10.96
N GLY A 134 8.88 -0.58 -10.17
CA GLY A 134 7.77 -0.26 -9.30
C GLY A 134 8.06 -0.50 -7.83
N SER A 135 7.01 -0.48 -7.02
CA SER A 135 7.12 -0.54 -5.56
C SER A 135 6.08 -1.48 -4.98
N ARG A 136 6.46 -2.16 -3.91
CA ARG A 136 5.56 -3.03 -3.15
C ARG A 136 5.63 -2.62 -1.69
N PHE A 137 4.50 -2.19 -1.15
CA PHE A 137 4.36 -1.87 0.27
C PHE A 137 3.72 -3.05 0.99
N VAL A 138 4.31 -3.46 2.10
CA VAL A 138 3.89 -4.65 2.83
C VAL A 138 3.62 -4.28 4.29
N ILE A 139 2.40 -4.62 4.74
CA ILE A 139 1.99 -4.53 6.14
C ILE A 139 2.07 -5.94 6.72
N ARG A 140 2.79 -6.12 7.83
CA ARG A 140 2.84 -7.40 8.55
C ARG A 140 2.22 -7.23 9.92
N LEU A 141 1.23 -8.06 10.21
CA LEU A 141 0.48 -8.05 11.46
C LEU A 141 0.37 -9.47 12.00
N LYS A 142 0.36 -9.59 13.33
CA LYS A 142 0.11 -10.89 13.95
C LYS A 142 -1.37 -11.24 13.88
N ALA A 143 -1.63 -12.47 13.51
CA ALA A 143 -2.98 -13.01 13.51
C ALA A 143 -3.46 -13.28 14.93
#